data_de379821b8c719f9442fefd9eac1abe8
#
_entry.id   de379821b8c719f9442fefd9eac1abe8
#
_cell.length_a   1.000
_cell.length_b   1.000
_cell.length_c   1.000
_cell.angle_alpha   90.00
_cell.angle_beta   90.00
_cell.angle_gamma   90.00
#
_symmetry.space_group_name_H-M   'P 1'
#
loop_
_entity.id
_entity.type
_entity.pdbx_description
1 polymer ?
#
loop_
_entity_poly.entity_id
_entity_poly.type
_entity_poly.pdbx_seq_one_letter_code
_entity_poly.pdbx_strand_id
1 'polypeptide(L)'
;KIARVIPDLPEYKGVIAISFTNKASDELKRRCKQRCADTKQSFFGTIDKFYISQIIIPFSSHVTGNITEYEIVDNIDESSKYALLLEEPFSSKKESILVEGLQEGKIFLKYTGETALYILENVPGAMQYIKARYSHIIIDEYQDCGEIQDKVFIKLVVEWINRNCCGRYKSSNIWFYKTIPKISDCSDEKR
;
A
#
# COMPACT_ATOMS: atom_id res chain seq x y z
N LYS A 1 13.54 -3.06 14.92
CA LYS A 1 12.67 -1.90 15.14
C LYS A 1 11.19 -2.32 15.24
N ILE A 2 10.64 -3.10 14.29
CA ILE A 2 9.22 -3.57 14.28
C ILE A 2 8.85 -4.17 15.65
N ALA A 3 9.64 -5.12 16.15
CA ALA A 3 9.40 -5.81 17.40
C ALA A 3 9.46 -4.91 18.67
N ARG A 4 9.88 -3.66 18.54
CA ARG A 4 9.83 -2.66 19.63
C ARG A 4 8.56 -1.82 19.59
N VAL A 5 7.93 -1.71 18.42
CA VAL A 5 6.74 -0.88 18.22
C VAL A 5 5.46 -1.66 18.49
N ILE A 6 5.40 -2.92 18.05
CA ILE A 6 4.18 -3.72 18.13
C ILE A 6 3.65 -3.88 19.56
N PRO A 7 4.46 -4.14 20.60
CA PRO A 7 3.96 -4.30 21.97
C PRO A 7 3.18 -3.10 22.49
N ASP A 8 3.58 -1.89 22.09
CA ASP A 8 2.97 -0.64 22.54
C ASP A 8 1.69 -0.27 21.78
N LEU A 9 1.34 -1.03 20.74
CA LEU A 9 0.14 -0.76 19.95
C LEU A 9 -1.11 -1.35 20.63
N PRO A 10 -2.29 -0.71 20.44
CA PRO A 10 -3.57 -1.32 20.77
C PRO A 10 -3.81 -2.61 19.95
N GLU A 11 -4.66 -3.52 20.47
CA GLU A 11 -4.94 -4.82 19.86
C GLU A 11 -5.49 -4.72 18.41
N TYR A 12 -6.22 -3.65 18.11
CA TYR A 12 -6.80 -3.40 16.80
C TYR A 12 -5.83 -2.73 15.81
N LYS A 13 -4.62 -2.39 16.23
CA LYS A 13 -3.60 -1.76 15.39
C LYS A 13 -2.45 -2.70 15.08
N GLY A 14 -1.82 -2.44 13.93
CA GLY A 14 -0.62 -3.13 13.51
C GLY A 14 0.37 -2.23 12.79
N VAL A 15 1.37 -2.84 12.21
CA VAL A 15 2.34 -2.22 11.31
C VAL A 15 2.22 -2.84 9.92
N ILE A 16 2.52 -2.08 8.89
CA ILE A 16 2.73 -2.59 7.54
C ILE A 16 4.22 -2.87 7.39
N ALA A 17 4.58 -4.12 7.19
CA ALA A 17 5.96 -4.57 6.98
C ALA A 17 6.07 -5.25 5.61
N ILE A 18 6.70 -4.55 4.67
CA ILE A 18 6.79 -4.96 3.27
C ILE A 18 8.23 -5.33 2.92
N SER A 19 8.36 -6.39 2.13
CA SER A 19 9.60 -6.79 1.48
C SER A 19 9.31 -7.19 0.03
N PHE A 20 10.34 -7.16 -0.84
CA PHE A 20 10.16 -7.46 -2.27
C PHE A 20 9.99 -8.94 -2.58
N THR A 21 10.36 -9.84 -1.66
CA THR A 21 10.23 -11.27 -1.88
C THR A 21 9.42 -11.95 -0.77
N ASN A 22 8.70 -13.00 -1.12
CA ASN A 22 7.97 -13.82 -0.14
C ASN A 22 8.90 -14.35 0.95
N LYS A 23 10.08 -14.85 0.56
CA LYS A 23 11.08 -15.41 1.49
C LYS A 23 11.54 -14.36 2.52
N ALA A 24 11.86 -13.14 2.07
CA ALA A 24 12.28 -12.07 2.97
C ALA A 24 11.13 -11.61 3.89
N SER A 25 9.91 -11.54 3.36
CA SER A 25 8.71 -11.22 4.15
C SER A 25 8.43 -12.27 5.22
N ASP A 26 8.51 -13.56 4.89
CA ASP A 26 8.30 -14.67 5.83
C ASP A 26 9.37 -14.67 6.92
N GLU A 27 10.63 -14.43 6.56
CA GLU A 27 11.73 -14.31 7.52
C GLU A 27 11.53 -13.10 8.45
N LEU A 28 11.08 -11.96 7.91
CA LEU A 28 10.75 -10.77 8.71
C LEU A 28 9.63 -11.07 9.72
N LYS A 29 8.57 -11.74 9.27
CA LYS A 29 7.47 -12.19 10.13
C LYS A 29 7.94 -13.16 11.22
N ARG A 30 8.76 -14.15 10.84
CA ARG A 30 9.33 -15.14 11.75
C ARG A 30 10.17 -14.48 12.85
N ARG A 31 11.09 -13.58 12.47
CA ARG A 31 11.92 -12.82 13.42
C ARG A 31 11.08 -11.94 14.35
N CYS A 32 10.01 -11.37 13.83
CA CYS A 32 9.10 -10.56 14.61
C CYS A 32 8.39 -11.41 15.66
N LYS A 33 7.82 -12.56 15.28
CA LYS A 33 7.17 -13.52 16.19
C LYS A 33 8.09 -14.09 17.26
N GLN A 34 9.38 -14.24 16.97
CA GLN A 34 10.38 -14.70 17.97
C GLN A 34 10.64 -13.66 19.07
N ARG A 35 10.39 -12.38 18.79
CA ARG A 35 10.66 -11.26 19.71
C ARG A 35 9.41 -10.67 20.34
N CYS A 36 8.27 -10.90 19.74
CA CYS A 36 6.97 -10.45 20.21
C CYS A 36 6.05 -11.65 20.34
N ALA A 37 5.37 -11.78 21.47
CA ALA A 37 4.42 -12.86 21.70
C ALA A 37 3.25 -12.79 20.68
N ASP A 38 2.86 -11.58 20.29
CA ASP A 38 1.81 -11.33 19.32
C ASP A 38 2.24 -10.25 18.31
N THR A 39 1.88 -10.41 17.05
CA THR A 39 2.11 -9.41 15.98
C THR A 39 0.89 -8.51 15.76
N LYS A 40 -0.16 -8.69 16.54
CA LYS A 40 -1.43 -7.95 16.47
C LYS A 40 -1.98 -7.91 15.04
N GLN A 41 -2.54 -6.80 14.61
CA GLN A 41 -3.09 -6.63 13.26
C GLN A 41 -2.05 -6.28 12.19
N SER A 42 -0.77 -6.61 12.44
CA SER A 42 0.31 -6.28 11.51
C SER A 42 0.24 -7.09 10.22
N PHE A 43 0.50 -6.40 9.12
CA PHE A 43 0.67 -7.01 7.80
C PHE A 43 2.15 -7.31 7.54
N PHE A 44 2.44 -8.51 7.05
CA PHE A 44 3.75 -8.93 6.55
C PHE A 44 3.55 -9.55 5.18
N GLY A 45 4.18 -9.00 4.15
CA GLY A 45 3.98 -9.47 2.80
C GLY A 45 4.81 -8.73 1.77
N THR A 46 4.58 -9.07 0.50
CA THR A 46 5.09 -8.29 -0.64
C THR A 46 4.20 -7.08 -0.91
N ILE A 47 4.69 -6.17 -1.75
CA ILE A 47 3.95 -4.95 -2.16
C ILE A 47 2.61 -5.34 -2.79
N ASP A 48 2.62 -6.26 -3.77
CA ASP A 48 1.38 -6.69 -4.45
C ASP A 48 0.40 -7.36 -3.50
N LYS A 49 0.89 -8.21 -2.58
CA LYS A 49 0.03 -8.80 -1.55
C LYS A 49 -0.61 -7.74 -0.66
N PHE A 50 0.13 -6.67 -0.34
CA PHE A 50 -0.41 -5.54 0.41
C PHE A 50 -1.51 -4.84 -0.37
N TYR A 51 -1.26 -4.49 -1.62
CA TYR A 51 -2.25 -3.83 -2.47
C TYR A 51 -3.51 -4.68 -2.63
N ILE A 52 -3.35 -5.95 -3.01
CA ILE A 52 -4.48 -6.84 -3.24
C ILE A 52 -5.30 -7.06 -1.97
N SER A 53 -4.66 -7.45 -0.87
CA SER A 53 -5.37 -7.90 0.34
C SER A 53 -5.83 -6.77 1.26
N GLN A 54 -5.16 -5.60 1.25
CA GLN A 54 -5.48 -4.52 2.17
C GLN A 54 -6.18 -3.33 1.51
N ILE A 55 -6.10 -3.21 0.17
CA ILE A 55 -6.68 -2.10 -0.57
C ILE A 55 -7.69 -2.60 -1.60
N ILE A 56 -7.26 -3.43 -2.57
CA ILE A 56 -8.10 -3.76 -3.72
C ILE A 56 -9.31 -4.60 -3.29
N ILE A 57 -9.10 -5.80 -2.78
CA ILE A 57 -10.21 -6.70 -2.41
C ILE A 57 -11.18 -6.04 -1.41
N PRO A 58 -10.73 -5.39 -0.30
CA PRO A 58 -11.65 -4.82 0.66
C PRO A 58 -12.49 -3.64 0.15
N PHE A 59 -12.00 -2.92 -0.88
CA PHE A 59 -12.63 -1.67 -1.31
C PHE A 59 -13.10 -1.66 -2.77
N SER A 60 -12.81 -2.66 -3.56
CA SER A 60 -13.23 -2.74 -4.97
C SER A 60 -14.75 -2.70 -5.12
N SER A 61 -15.52 -3.29 -4.22
CA SER A 61 -17.00 -3.25 -4.26
C SER A 61 -17.57 -1.82 -4.21
N HIS A 62 -16.85 -0.86 -3.66
CA HIS A 62 -17.25 0.56 -3.67
C HIS A 62 -17.10 1.21 -5.06
N VAL A 63 -16.31 0.60 -5.93
CA VAL A 63 -16.07 1.06 -7.32
C VAL A 63 -16.90 0.26 -8.31
N THR A 64 -17.08 -1.03 -8.05
CA THR A 64 -17.60 -1.99 -9.04
C THR A 64 -18.98 -2.54 -8.70
N GLY A 65 -19.50 -2.28 -7.49
CA GLY A 65 -20.70 -2.97 -6.98
C GLY A 65 -20.37 -4.34 -6.35
N ASN A 66 -21.33 -5.22 -6.33
CA ASN A 66 -21.22 -6.49 -5.59
C ASN A 66 -20.44 -7.55 -6.41
N ILE A 67 -19.13 -7.60 -6.27
CA ILE A 67 -18.30 -8.71 -6.74
C ILE A 67 -17.73 -9.42 -5.53
N THR A 68 -17.88 -10.73 -5.49
CA THR A 68 -17.50 -11.57 -4.34
C THR A 68 -16.22 -12.36 -4.56
N GLU A 69 -15.86 -12.60 -5.83
CA GLU A 69 -14.70 -13.42 -6.19
C GLU A 69 -13.81 -12.66 -7.17
N TYR A 70 -12.50 -12.74 -6.96
CA TYR A 70 -11.50 -12.11 -7.81
C TYR A 70 -10.50 -13.15 -8.30
N GLU A 71 -10.25 -13.11 -9.62
CA GLU A 71 -9.16 -13.81 -10.29
C GLU A 71 -7.94 -12.90 -10.40
N ILE A 72 -6.77 -13.40 -10.04
CA ILE A 72 -5.50 -12.68 -10.25
C ILE A 72 -4.97 -13.08 -11.63
N VAL A 73 -4.88 -12.10 -12.53
CA VAL A 73 -4.40 -12.27 -13.90
C VAL A 73 -2.94 -11.88 -13.97
N ASP A 74 -2.06 -12.86 -14.16
CA ASP A 74 -0.61 -12.65 -14.31
C ASP A 74 -0.25 -12.15 -15.70
N ASN A 75 -0.84 -12.76 -16.73
CA ASN A 75 -0.55 -12.47 -18.13
C ASN A 75 -1.80 -11.96 -18.85
N ILE A 76 -1.65 -10.85 -19.55
CA ILE A 76 -2.73 -10.27 -20.36
C ILE A 76 -2.57 -10.80 -21.78
N ASP A 77 -3.64 -11.42 -22.31
CA ASP A 77 -3.68 -11.89 -23.67
C ASP A 77 -3.77 -10.70 -24.63
N GLU A 78 -2.85 -10.61 -25.60
CA GLU A 78 -2.80 -9.57 -26.63
C GLU A 78 -4.06 -9.55 -27.53
N SER A 79 -4.77 -10.66 -27.63
CA SER A 79 -6.03 -10.75 -28.37
C SER A 79 -7.26 -10.34 -27.55
N SER A 80 -7.10 -10.12 -26.25
CA SER A 80 -8.18 -9.75 -25.34
C SER A 80 -8.56 -8.28 -25.43
N LYS A 81 -9.75 -7.94 -24.97
CA LYS A 81 -10.18 -6.54 -24.81
C LYS A 81 -9.28 -5.73 -23.82
N TYR A 82 -8.44 -6.41 -23.06
CA TYR A 82 -7.48 -5.81 -22.14
C TYR A 82 -6.11 -5.53 -22.76
N ALA A 83 -5.91 -5.85 -24.04
CA ALA A 83 -4.63 -5.67 -24.75
C ALA A 83 -4.08 -4.24 -24.64
N LEU A 84 -4.96 -3.23 -24.58
CA LEU A 84 -4.56 -1.83 -24.41
C LEU A 84 -3.73 -1.59 -23.12
N LEU A 85 -3.86 -2.43 -22.10
CA LEU A 85 -3.02 -2.37 -20.89
C LEU A 85 -1.55 -2.64 -21.20
N LEU A 86 -1.23 -3.37 -22.28
CA LEU A 86 0.14 -3.69 -22.69
C LEU A 86 0.88 -2.51 -23.33
N GLU A 87 0.16 -1.49 -23.81
CA GLU A 87 0.76 -0.31 -24.41
C GLU A 87 1.40 0.60 -23.35
N GLU A 88 2.43 1.35 -23.73
CA GLU A 88 3.04 2.38 -22.90
C GLU A 88 2.85 3.77 -23.57
N PRO A 89 2.69 4.86 -22.83
CA PRO A 89 2.65 4.98 -21.36
C PRO A 89 1.26 4.63 -20.75
N PHE A 90 1.20 4.56 -19.43
CA PHE A 90 -0.08 4.42 -18.72
C PHE A 90 -0.93 5.69 -18.89
N SER A 91 -2.21 5.52 -19.21
CA SER A 91 -3.14 6.60 -19.54
C SER A 91 -4.47 6.47 -18.80
N SER A 92 -5.29 7.53 -18.80
CA SER A 92 -6.64 7.49 -18.22
C SER A 92 -7.57 6.44 -18.86
N LYS A 93 -7.34 6.10 -20.13
CA LYS A 93 -8.06 5.00 -20.79
C LYS A 93 -7.75 3.65 -20.12
N LYS A 94 -6.52 3.44 -19.68
CA LYS A 94 -6.12 2.23 -18.98
C LYS A 94 -6.74 2.14 -17.58
N GLU A 95 -6.92 3.26 -16.88
CA GLU A 95 -7.67 3.28 -15.62
C GLU A 95 -9.10 2.77 -15.80
N SER A 96 -9.79 3.21 -16.87
CA SER A 96 -11.14 2.73 -17.19
C SER A 96 -11.16 1.22 -17.45
N ILE A 97 -10.13 0.69 -18.13
CA ILE A 97 -9.99 -0.76 -18.40
C ILE A 97 -9.69 -1.53 -17.09
N LEU A 98 -8.89 -0.97 -16.20
CA LEU A 98 -8.67 -1.60 -14.89
C LEU A 98 -9.95 -1.67 -14.06
N VAL A 99 -10.76 -0.61 -14.10
CA VAL A 99 -12.09 -0.59 -13.43
C VAL A 99 -13.03 -1.61 -14.07
N GLU A 100 -13.06 -1.71 -15.41
CA GLU A 100 -13.83 -2.73 -16.11
C GLU A 100 -13.36 -4.14 -15.73
N GLY A 101 -12.05 -4.38 -15.67
CA GLY A 101 -11.49 -5.62 -15.18
C GLY A 101 -11.94 -5.96 -13.76
N LEU A 102 -11.92 -5.00 -12.85
CA LEU A 102 -12.45 -5.19 -11.49
C LEU A 102 -13.95 -5.51 -11.49
N GLN A 103 -14.75 -4.90 -12.38
CA GLN A 103 -16.17 -5.21 -12.53
C GLN A 103 -16.42 -6.64 -13.00
N GLU A 104 -15.46 -7.24 -13.70
CA GLU A 104 -15.50 -8.65 -14.12
C GLU A 104 -14.78 -9.59 -13.12
N GLY A 105 -14.39 -9.09 -11.98
CA GLY A 105 -13.69 -9.86 -10.97
C GLY A 105 -12.23 -10.15 -11.30
N LYS A 106 -11.56 -9.34 -12.14
CA LYS A 106 -10.17 -9.53 -12.54
C LYS A 106 -9.25 -8.50 -11.90
N ILE A 107 -8.16 -8.96 -11.33
CA ILE A 107 -7.07 -8.12 -10.79
C ILE A 107 -5.82 -8.43 -11.60
N PHE A 108 -5.34 -7.46 -12.37
CA PHE A 108 -4.12 -7.60 -13.16
C PHE A 108 -2.88 -7.39 -12.28
N LEU A 109 -2.06 -8.43 -12.09
CA LEU A 109 -0.92 -8.39 -11.19
C LEU A 109 0.07 -7.26 -11.53
N LYS A 110 0.34 -7.06 -12.82
CA LYS A 110 1.22 -5.99 -13.30
C LYS A 110 0.74 -4.58 -12.93
N TYR A 111 -0.56 -4.39 -12.71
CA TYR A 111 -1.21 -3.09 -12.46
C TYR A 111 -1.87 -2.98 -11.08
N THR A 112 -1.41 -3.79 -10.13
CA THR A 112 -1.92 -3.72 -8.74
C THR A 112 -1.65 -2.37 -8.09
N GLY A 113 -0.53 -1.72 -8.41
CA GLY A 113 -0.16 -0.39 -7.92
C GLY A 113 -1.12 0.69 -8.39
N GLU A 114 -1.39 0.75 -9.71
CA GLU A 114 -2.33 1.68 -10.34
C GLU A 114 -3.75 1.47 -9.81
N THR A 115 -4.17 0.21 -9.72
CA THR A 115 -5.47 -0.16 -9.18
C THR A 115 -5.61 0.27 -7.70
N ALA A 116 -4.58 0.04 -6.89
CA ALA A 116 -4.56 0.46 -5.49
C ALA A 116 -4.59 2.00 -5.38
N LEU A 117 -3.82 2.70 -6.20
CA LEU A 117 -3.80 4.17 -6.23
C LEU A 117 -5.19 4.71 -6.58
N TYR A 118 -5.81 4.18 -7.64
CA TYR A 118 -7.17 4.54 -8.05
C TYR A 118 -8.17 4.39 -6.91
N ILE A 119 -8.16 3.25 -6.21
CA ILE A 119 -9.06 3.01 -5.06
C ILE A 119 -8.80 4.00 -3.92
N LEU A 120 -7.53 4.26 -3.58
CA LEU A 120 -7.18 5.22 -2.53
C LEU A 120 -7.59 6.66 -2.88
N GLU A 121 -7.74 6.98 -4.17
CA GLU A 121 -8.17 8.28 -4.64
C GLU A 121 -9.68 8.44 -4.70
N ASN A 122 -10.37 7.39 -5.13
CA ASN A 122 -11.80 7.46 -5.41
C ASN A 122 -12.68 6.89 -4.28
N VAL A 123 -12.09 6.16 -3.31
CA VAL A 123 -12.81 5.59 -2.16
C VAL A 123 -12.26 6.17 -0.85
N PRO A 124 -12.81 7.26 -0.33
CA PRO A 124 -12.30 7.92 0.89
C PRO A 124 -12.19 6.99 2.11
N GLY A 125 -13.08 6.01 2.22
CA GLY A 125 -13.08 5.00 3.27
C GLY A 125 -11.84 4.10 3.28
N ALA A 126 -11.23 3.84 2.11
CA ALA A 126 -10.04 3.02 1.99
C ALA A 126 -8.85 3.62 2.75
N MET A 127 -8.59 4.91 2.52
CA MET A 127 -7.53 5.63 3.21
C MET A 127 -7.78 5.71 4.72
N GLN A 128 -9.02 5.97 5.13
CA GLN A 128 -9.40 6.04 6.55
C GLN A 128 -9.20 4.70 7.25
N TYR A 129 -9.55 3.60 6.60
CA TYR A 129 -9.34 2.25 7.12
C TYR A 129 -7.87 1.93 7.32
N ILE A 130 -7.02 2.19 6.32
CA ILE A 130 -5.57 1.94 6.41
C ILE A 130 -4.96 2.73 7.58
N LYS A 131 -5.34 3.99 7.75
CA LYS A 131 -4.88 4.83 8.87
C LYS A 131 -5.38 4.35 10.23
N ALA A 132 -6.62 3.89 10.31
CA ALA A 132 -7.17 3.37 11.56
C ALA A 132 -6.48 2.08 11.99
N ARG A 133 -6.21 1.18 11.03
CA ARG A 133 -5.67 -0.14 11.28
C ARG A 133 -4.15 -0.16 11.49
N TYR A 134 -3.42 0.70 10.79
CA TYR A 134 -1.96 0.67 10.82
C TYR A 134 -1.37 1.94 11.42
N SER A 135 -0.32 1.77 12.21
CA SER A 135 0.39 2.87 12.87
C SER A 135 1.69 3.24 12.17
N HIS A 136 2.33 2.29 11.49
CA HIS A 136 3.63 2.47 10.85
C HIS A 136 3.68 1.72 9.52
N ILE A 137 4.46 2.27 8.57
CA ILE A 137 4.88 1.58 7.35
C ILE A 137 6.38 1.36 7.41
N ILE A 138 6.79 0.14 7.14
CA ILE A 138 8.19 -0.28 7.11
C ILE A 138 8.38 -1.05 5.82
N ILE A 139 9.23 -0.53 4.94
CA ILE A 139 9.54 -1.12 3.65
C ILE A 139 11.02 -1.46 3.65
N ASP A 140 11.32 -2.73 3.44
CA ASP A 140 12.68 -3.21 3.25
C ASP A 140 13.11 -2.98 1.79
N GLU A 141 14.33 -2.47 1.58
CA GLU A 141 14.88 -2.17 0.26
C GLU A 141 14.03 -1.18 -0.57
N TYR A 142 13.55 -0.09 0.06
CA TYR A 142 12.70 0.93 -0.60
C TYR A 142 13.29 1.49 -1.90
N GLN A 143 14.62 1.49 -2.07
CA GLN A 143 15.27 1.94 -3.30
C GLN A 143 14.89 1.10 -4.54
N ASP A 144 14.33 -0.08 -4.35
CA ASP A 144 13.87 -0.96 -5.44
C ASP A 144 12.42 -0.68 -5.84
N CYS A 145 11.73 0.26 -5.15
CA CYS A 145 10.39 0.69 -5.51
C CYS A 145 10.38 1.42 -6.86
N GLY A 146 9.46 1.04 -7.73
CA GLY A 146 9.17 1.77 -8.95
C GLY A 146 8.30 3.01 -8.69
N GLU A 147 8.11 3.83 -9.72
CA GLU A 147 7.40 5.11 -9.63
C GLU A 147 5.98 4.97 -9.06
N ILE A 148 5.22 3.95 -9.48
CA ILE A 148 3.85 3.74 -9.02
C ILE A 148 3.78 3.35 -7.54
N GLN A 149 4.70 2.48 -7.09
CA GLN A 149 4.79 2.09 -5.69
C GLN A 149 5.14 3.30 -4.81
N ASP A 150 6.08 4.13 -5.28
CA ASP A 150 6.45 5.37 -4.60
C ASP A 150 5.25 6.32 -4.45
N LYS A 151 4.48 6.54 -5.53
CA LYS A 151 3.25 7.34 -5.50
C LYS A 151 2.23 6.83 -4.47
N VAL A 152 1.99 5.52 -4.41
CA VAL A 152 1.08 4.92 -3.43
C VAL A 152 1.58 5.15 -2.01
N PHE A 153 2.86 4.92 -1.74
CA PHE A 153 3.42 5.10 -0.41
C PHE A 153 3.48 6.56 0.02
N ILE A 154 3.86 7.48 -0.88
CA ILE A 154 3.82 8.92 -0.61
C ILE A 154 2.39 9.34 -0.26
N LYS A 155 1.38 8.89 -1.01
CA LYS A 155 -0.01 9.19 -0.71
C LYS A 155 -0.44 8.72 0.67
N LEU A 156 -0.10 7.47 1.03
CA LEU A 156 -0.37 6.95 2.37
C LEU A 156 0.29 7.80 3.45
N VAL A 157 1.53 8.21 3.23
CA VAL A 157 2.35 9.00 4.15
C VAL A 157 1.83 10.42 4.33
N VAL A 158 1.63 11.15 3.24
CA VAL A 158 1.15 12.54 3.26
C VAL A 158 -0.18 12.64 3.99
N GLU A 159 -1.05 11.71 3.74
CA GLU A 159 -2.33 11.66 4.40
C GLU A 159 -2.24 11.31 5.90
N TRP A 160 -1.24 10.54 6.34
CA TRP A 160 -0.97 10.34 7.77
C TRP A 160 -0.44 11.62 8.44
N ILE A 161 0.39 12.37 7.72
CA ILE A 161 0.98 13.62 8.19
C ILE A 161 -0.09 14.69 8.38
N ASN A 162 -0.94 14.91 7.39
CA ASN A 162 -1.89 16.03 7.39
C ASN A 162 -2.91 16.03 8.54
N ARG A 163 -3.18 14.89 9.19
CA ARG A 163 -4.05 14.83 10.37
C ARG A 163 -3.32 15.00 11.71
N ASN A 164 -2.01 14.85 11.73
CA ASN A 164 -1.22 14.97 12.95
C ASN A 164 -0.64 16.38 13.18
N CYS A 165 -0.87 17.31 12.25
CA CYS A 165 -0.39 18.70 12.34
C CYS A 165 -1.08 19.56 13.41
N CYS A 166 -2.04 19.03 14.16
CA CYS A 166 -2.63 19.75 15.31
C CYS A 166 -1.96 19.47 16.67
N GLY A 167 -0.83 18.81 16.71
CA GLY A 167 -0.10 18.56 17.95
C GLY A 167 1.21 17.83 17.77
N ARG A 168 2.32 18.56 17.83
CA ARG A 168 3.72 18.08 17.90
C ARG A 168 4.08 16.92 16.96
N TYR A 169 4.61 17.28 15.82
CA TYR A 169 5.22 16.42 14.85
C TYR A 169 6.38 15.59 15.48
N LYS A 170 6.20 14.29 15.56
CA LYS A 170 7.32 13.35 15.60
C LYS A 170 7.29 12.59 14.29
N SER A 171 8.25 12.84 13.41
CA SER A 171 8.50 12.14 12.14
C SER A 171 8.87 10.65 12.33
N SER A 172 8.34 10.01 13.36
CA SER A 172 8.77 8.70 13.84
C SER A 172 7.97 7.52 13.29
N ASN A 173 6.95 7.75 12.47
CA ASN A 173 6.03 6.68 12.06
C ASN A 173 6.35 6.07 10.69
N ILE A 174 7.37 6.58 9.98
CA ILE A 174 7.77 6.10 8.67
C ILE A 174 9.24 5.73 8.72
N TRP A 175 9.52 4.46 8.51
CA TRP A 175 10.87 3.96 8.48
C TRP A 175 11.15 3.39 7.09
N PHE A 176 11.82 4.23 6.27
CA PHE A 176 12.45 3.73 5.06
C PHE A 176 13.83 3.22 5.43
N TYR A 177 14.13 2.00 5.14
CA TYR A 177 15.49 1.49 5.22
C TYR A 177 16.25 1.88 3.95
N LYS A 178 17.12 2.85 4.10
CA LYS A 178 18.09 3.55 3.24
C LYS A 178 17.56 4.77 2.47
N THR A 179 18.03 5.89 2.98
CA THR A 179 18.35 7.17 2.31
C THR A 179 17.33 7.70 1.30
N ILE A 180 16.22 8.25 1.79
CA ILE A 180 15.59 9.35 1.09
C ILE A 180 16.46 10.58 1.36
N PRO A 181 16.88 11.38 0.34
CA PRO A 181 17.39 12.72 0.60
C PRO A 181 16.33 13.42 1.44
N LYS A 182 16.74 14.02 2.57
CA LYS A 182 15.88 14.82 3.42
C LYS A 182 15.02 15.68 2.50
N ILE A 183 13.68 15.53 2.58
CA ILE A 183 12.79 16.60 2.19
C ILE A 183 13.25 17.76 3.07
N SER A 184 13.97 18.69 2.47
CA SER A 184 14.48 19.89 3.11
C SER A 184 13.33 20.53 3.87
N ASP A 185 13.58 20.82 5.12
CA ASP A 185 12.74 21.55 6.04
C ASP A 185 11.85 22.58 5.31
N CYS A 186 10.56 22.32 5.26
CA CYS A 186 9.56 23.37 5.15
C CYS A 186 9.41 24.03 6.53
N SER A 187 10.50 24.57 7.03
CA SER A 187 10.52 25.51 8.15
C SER A 187 11.31 26.71 7.70
N ASP A 188 10.60 27.75 7.53
CA ASP A 188 10.97 29.16 7.55
C ASP A 188 10.47 29.93 6.33
N GLU A 189 9.16 30.24 6.38
CA GLU A 189 8.66 31.51 5.89
C GLU A 189 7.31 31.80 6.54
N LYS A 190 7.37 32.33 7.77
CA LYS A 190 6.42 33.30 8.29
C LYS A 190 7.09 34.10 9.40
N ARG A 191 7.70 35.21 8.99
CA ARG A 191 7.70 36.44 9.77
C ARG A 191 6.67 37.39 9.21
#